data_5fd63b8de527d6d2cdeefb9d8b4d664f
#
_entry.id   5fd63b8de527d6d2cdeefb9d8b4d664f
#
_cell.length_a   1.000
_cell.length_b   1.000
_cell.length_c   1.000
_cell.angle_alpha   90.00
_cell.angle_beta   90.00
_cell.angle_gamma   90.00
#
_symmetry.space_group_name_H-M   'P 1'
#
loop_
_entity.id
_entity.type
_entity.pdbx_description
1 polymer ?
#
loop_
_entity_poly.entity_id
_entity_poly.type
_entity_poly.pdbx_seq_one_letter_code
_entity_poly.pdbx_strand_id
1 'polypeptide(L)'
;MLGPRIASLRQTYGLSQAELAKRLHISTSAIGMYEQGRREPSVDTLIALAREFGVSLDYLLSGRPDTVRDVSALHRLVEDSCGNSQPVSKGTMTKEEMVCHLLWALLE
;
A
#
# COMPACT_ATOMS: atom_id res chain seq x y z
N MET A 1 5.03 -9.63 -12.98
CA MET A 1 6.36 -9.92 -12.58
C MET A 1 6.75 -9.23 -11.31
N LEU A 2 7.13 -10.03 -10.35
CA LEU A 2 7.39 -9.52 -9.02
C LEU A 2 8.69 -8.73 -8.92
N GLY A 3 9.75 -9.25 -9.48
CA GLY A 3 11.07 -8.62 -9.34
C GLY A 3 11.12 -7.17 -9.78
N PRO A 4 10.73 -6.87 -11.02
CA PRO A 4 10.74 -5.49 -11.49
C PRO A 4 9.84 -4.59 -10.67
N ARG A 5 8.75 -5.15 -10.11
CA ARG A 5 7.84 -4.36 -9.29
C ARG A 5 8.48 -3.99 -7.97
N ILE A 6 9.21 -4.92 -7.37
CA ILE A 6 9.94 -4.63 -6.14
C ILE A 6 10.96 -3.53 -6.41
N ALA A 7 11.69 -3.62 -7.51
CA ALA A 7 12.68 -2.60 -7.86
C ALA A 7 12.02 -1.24 -8.08
N SER A 8 10.89 -1.25 -8.78
CA SER A 8 10.17 -0.02 -9.06
C SER A 8 9.67 0.65 -7.78
N LEU A 9 9.10 -0.13 -6.88
CA LEU A 9 8.60 0.41 -5.61
C LEU A 9 9.75 0.92 -4.76
N ARG A 10 10.86 0.18 -4.74
CA ARG A 10 12.04 0.60 -4.00
C ARG A 10 12.54 1.95 -4.49
N GLN A 11 12.62 2.10 -5.80
CA GLN A 11 13.10 3.34 -6.40
C GLN A 11 12.12 4.49 -6.15
N THR A 12 10.83 4.19 -6.18
CA THR A 12 9.81 5.20 -5.91
C THR A 12 9.98 5.77 -4.50
N TYR A 13 10.35 4.92 -3.55
CA TYR A 13 10.56 5.38 -2.19
C TYR A 13 11.99 5.85 -1.93
N GLY A 14 12.81 5.89 -2.96
CA GLY A 14 14.18 6.39 -2.81
C GLY A 14 15.07 5.50 -1.97
N LEU A 15 14.81 4.20 -1.94
CA LEU A 15 15.61 3.29 -1.13
C LEU A 15 16.61 2.54 -1.99
N SER A 16 17.80 2.34 -1.44
CA SER A 16 18.76 1.46 -2.07
C SER A 16 18.42 0.02 -1.73
N GLN A 17 19.02 -0.93 -2.43
CA GLN A 17 18.83 -2.34 -2.10
C GLN A 17 19.25 -2.63 -0.66
N ALA A 18 20.36 -2.02 -0.23
CA ALA A 18 20.85 -2.22 1.12
C ALA A 18 19.88 -1.67 2.16
N GLU A 19 19.29 -0.52 1.87
CA GLU A 19 18.33 0.08 2.79
C GLU A 19 17.07 -0.75 2.92
N LEU A 20 16.56 -1.24 1.81
CA LEU A 20 15.38 -2.09 1.83
C LEU A 20 15.67 -3.39 2.57
N ALA A 21 16.84 -3.99 2.30
CA ALA A 21 17.24 -5.22 2.97
C ALA A 21 17.30 -5.03 4.48
N LYS A 22 17.82 -3.89 4.91
CA LYS A 22 17.93 -3.58 6.32
C LYS A 22 16.55 -3.46 6.95
N ARG A 23 15.62 -2.83 6.27
CA ARG A 23 14.25 -2.67 6.78
C ARG A 23 13.54 -4.00 6.91
N LEU A 24 13.83 -4.93 6.01
CA LEU A 24 13.20 -6.24 6.03
C LEU A 24 14.00 -7.28 6.80
N HIS A 25 15.13 -6.91 7.33
CA HIS A 25 16.02 -7.80 8.09
C HIS A 25 16.46 -9.00 7.26
N ILE A 26 16.79 -8.74 5.99
CA ILE A 26 17.33 -9.77 5.11
C ILE A 26 18.59 -9.23 4.46
N SER A 27 19.27 -10.05 3.69
CA SER A 27 20.53 -9.63 3.07
C SER A 27 20.27 -8.81 1.82
N THR A 28 21.21 -7.94 1.50
CA THR A 28 21.16 -7.15 0.26
C THR A 28 21.17 -8.06 -0.95
N SER A 29 21.93 -9.16 -0.87
CA SER A 29 21.96 -10.15 -1.94
C SER A 29 20.60 -10.74 -2.21
N ALA A 30 19.82 -10.99 -1.16
CA ALA A 30 18.47 -11.51 -1.31
C ALA A 30 17.58 -10.54 -2.08
N ILE A 31 17.68 -9.25 -1.77
CA ILE A 31 16.90 -8.23 -2.47
C ILE A 31 17.30 -8.24 -3.95
N GLY A 32 18.61 -8.28 -4.23
CA GLY A 32 19.07 -8.33 -5.61
C GLY A 32 18.54 -9.53 -6.37
N MET A 33 18.52 -10.69 -5.73
CA MET A 33 18.01 -11.91 -6.36
C MET A 33 16.49 -11.82 -6.60
N TYR A 34 15.76 -11.24 -5.68
CA TYR A 34 14.33 -11.05 -5.86
C TYR A 34 14.06 -10.12 -7.04
N GLU A 35 14.79 -9.03 -7.14
CA GLU A 35 14.60 -8.06 -8.22
C GLU A 35 14.96 -8.64 -9.58
N GLN A 36 15.93 -9.55 -9.60
CA GLN A 36 16.34 -10.18 -10.84
C GLN A 36 15.51 -11.42 -11.20
N GLY A 37 14.60 -11.81 -10.32
CA GLY A 37 13.78 -12.98 -10.56
C GLY A 37 14.51 -14.30 -10.37
N ARG A 38 15.69 -14.27 -9.75
CA ARG A 38 16.47 -15.48 -9.51
C ARG A 38 15.99 -16.26 -8.30
N ARG A 39 15.28 -15.62 -7.42
CA ARG A 39 14.77 -16.22 -6.21
C ARG A 39 13.43 -15.59 -5.88
N GLU A 40 12.50 -16.38 -5.40
CA GLU A 40 11.20 -15.85 -5.00
C GLU A 40 11.18 -15.63 -3.49
N PRO A 41 10.63 -14.51 -3.04
CA PRO A 41 10.51 -14.25 -1.61
C PRO A 41 9.55 -15.22 -0.96
N SER A 42 9.77 -15.53 0.30
CA SER A 42 8.83 -16.33 1.06
C SER A 42 7.56 -15.50 1.32
N VAL A 43 6.52 -16.17 1.76
CA VAL A 43 5.27 -15.48 2.09
C VAL A 43 5.50 -14.40 3.13
N ASP A 44 6.30 -14.70 4.14
CA ASP A 44 6.61 -13.73 5.19
C ASP A 44 7.31 -12.51 4.62
N THR A 45 8.24 -12.72 3.70
CA THR A 45 8.95 -11.62 3.07
C THR A 45 8.01 -10.80 2.18
N LEU A 46 7.10 -11.48 1.48
CA LEU A 46 6.11 -10.79 0.67
C LEU A 46 5.21 -9.90 1.51
N ILE A 47 4.79 -10.40 2.66
CA ILE A 47 3.96 -9.61 3.57
C ILE A 47 4.74 -8.40 4.08
N ALA A 48 6.01 -8.61 4.42
CA ALA A 48 6.86 -7.52 4.88
C ALA A 48 7.05 -6.46 3.80
N LEU A 49 7.24 -6.89 2.55
CA LEU A 49 7.36 -5.97 1.43
C LEU A 49 6.08 -5.17 1.23
N ALA A 50 4.96 -5.85 1.27
CA ALA A 50 3.67 -5.18 1.11
C ALA A 50 3.47 -4.11 2.18
N ARG A 51 3.82 -4.44 3.42
CA ARG A 51 3.70 -3.49 4.53
C ARG A 51 4.67 -2.33 4.38
N GLU A 52 5.89 -2.63 3.98
CA GLU A 52 6.90 -1.59 3.84
C GLU A 52 6.50 -0.57 2.76
N PHE A 53 5.93 -1.04 1.68
CA PHE A 53 5.55 -0.16 0.57
C PHE A 53 4.10 0.32 0.65
N GLY A 54 3.34 -0.16 1.63
CA GLY A 54 1.95 0.27 1.78
C GLY A 54 1.07 -0.17 0.62
N VAL A 55 1.34 -1.33 0.05
CA VAL A 55 0.54 -1.87 -1.05
C VAL A 55 -0.04 -3.22 -0.65
N SER A 56 -1.02 -3.69 -1.39
CA SER A 56 -1.60 -4.99 -1.12
C SER A 56 -0.69 -6.09 -1.66
N LEU A 57 -0.82 -7.28 -1.11
CA LEU A 57 -0.11 -8.43 -1.62
C LEU A 57 -0.51 -8.70 -3.04
N ASP A 58 -1.77 -8.50 -3.35
CA ASP A 58 -2.29 -8.71 -4.68
C ASP A 58 -1.63 -7.79 -5.70
N TYR A 59 -1.46 -6.52 -5.35
CA TYR A 59 -0.76 -5.57 -6.21
C TYR A 59 0.69 -6.02 -6.41
N LEU A 60 1.32 -6.46 -5.33
CA LEU A 60 2.70 -6.88 -5.39
C LEU A 60 2.88 -8.06 -6.32
N LEU A 61 1.98 -9.01 -6.27
CA LEU A 61 2.09 -10.23 -7.06
C LEU A 61 1.56 -10.08 -8.48
N SER A 62 0.47 -9.40 -8.67
CA SER A 62 -0.17 -9.32 -9.98
C SER A 62 0.07 -8.02 -10.72
N GLY A 63 0.45 -6.99 -10.03
CA GLY A 63 0.62 -5.68 -10.64
C GLY A 63 -0.66 -4.95 -10.91
N ARG A 64 -1.78 -5.49 -10.47
CA ARG A 64 -3.05 -4.82 -10.66
C ARG A 64 -3.17 -3.69 -9.66
N PRO A 65 -3.69 -2.57 -10.07
CA PRO A 65 -3.82 -1.43 -9.17
C PRO A 65 -4.99 -1.58 -8.21
N ASP A 66 -5.03 -2.70 -7.49
CA ASP A 66 -6.10 -2.97 -6.56
C ASP A 66 -6.20 -1.94 -5.46
N THR A 67 -5.06 -1.48 -4.98
CA THR A 67 -5.05 -0.47 -3.94
C THR A 67 -5.77 0.78 -4.42
N VAL A 68 -5.53 1.16 -5.66
CA VAL A 68 -6.16 2.35 -6.23
C VAL A 68 -7.65 2.09 -6.40
N ARG A 69 -8.01 0.90 -6.85
CA ARG A 69 -9.41 0.55 -7.04
C ARG A 69 -10.14 0.54 -5.71
N ASP A 70 -9.53 -0.02 -4.68
CA ASP A 70 -10.13 -0.07 -3.37
C ASP A 70 -10.34 1.33 -2.82
N VAL A 71 -9.36 2.18 -3.00
CA VAL A 71 -9.47 3.56 -2.55
C VAL A 71 -10.58 4.28 -3.30
N SER A 72 -10.71 4.00 -4.60
CA SER A 72 -11.77 4.60 -5.39
C SER A 72 -13.15 4.16 -4.91
N ALA A 73 -13.29 2.89 -4.57
CA ALA A 73 -14.53 2.37 -4.04
C ALA A 73 -14.88 3.03 -2.73
N LEU A 74 -13.89 3.17 -1.85
CA LEU A 74 -14.10 3.83 -0.57
C LEU A 74 -14.46 5.29 -0.78
N HIS A 75 -13.83 5.91 -1.74
CA HIS A 75 -14.08 7.31 -2.05
C HIS A 75 -15.53 7.49 -2.49
N ARG A 76 -16.05 6.58 -3.29
CA ARG A 76 -17.45 6.65 -3.72
C ARG A 76 -18.37 6.48 -2.53
N LEU A 77 -18.07 5.57 -1.63
CA LEU A 77 -18.88 5.37 -0.46
C LEU A 77 -18.91 6.64 0.39
N VAL A 78 -17.77 7.29 0.50
CA VAL A 78 -17.67 8.52 1.26
C VAL A 78 -18.51 9.60 0.61
N GLU A 79 -18.42 9.74 -0.69
CA GLU A 79 -19.18 10.74 -1.41
C GLU A 79 -20.68 10.51 -1.28
N ASP A 80 -21.10 9.25 -1.40
CA ASP A 80 -22.50 8.91 -1.25
C ASP A 80 -22.98 9.23 0.17
N SER A 81 -22.18 8.86 1.14
CA SER A 81 -22.55 9.12 2.51
C SER A 81 -22.64 10.61 2.78
N CYS A 82 -21.67 11.35 2.31
CA CYS A 82 -21.66 12.78 2.53
C CYS A 82 -22.81 13.45 1.79
N GLY A 83 -23.08 13.01 0.61
CA GLY A 83 -24.13 13.59 -0.18
C GLY A 83 -25.49 13.36 0.45
N ASN A 84 -25.69 12.21 1.05
CA ASN A 84 -26.98 11.91 1.62
C ASN A 84 -27.17 12.45 3.00
N SER A 85 -26.12 12.74 3.66
CA SER A 85 -26.32 13.11 5.03
C SER A 85 -25.94 14.48 5.31
N GLN A 86 -26.15 15.34 4.44
CA GLN A 86 -25.79 16.52 4.64
C GLN A 86 -25.92 17.17 5.86
N PRO A 87 -26.71 17.77 6.22
CA PRO A 87 -26.80 18.70 7.32
C PRO A 87 -26.48 18.12 8.65
N VAL A 88 -25.94 17.16 8.68
CA VAL A 88 -25.72 16.53 9.85
C VAL A 88 -24.79 17.10 10.74
N SER A 89 -24.13 16.90 11.22
CA SER A 89 -23.09 17.21 12.03
C SER A 89 -22.93 18.55 12.38
N LYS A 90 -23.52 19.06 13.20
CA LYS A 90 -23.30 20.33 13.60
C LYS A 90 -22.62 20.35 14.87
N GLY A 91 -21.71 21.10 15.03
CA GLY A 91 -21.01 21.31 16.29
C GLY A 91 -20.07 20.22 16.68
N THR A 92 -19.99 19.19 15.92
CA THR A 92 -19.05 18.13 16.22
C THR A 92 -18.33 17.82 14.96
N MET A 93 -17.52 16.82 14.98
CA MET A 93 -16.81 16.44 13.79
C MET A 93 -17.83 16.09 12.73
N THR A 94 -17.63 16.60 11.55
CA THR A 94 -18.54 16.34 10.47
C THR A 94 -18.37 14.92 10.01
N LYS A 95 -19.37 14.43 9.29
CA LYS A 95 -19.30 13.09 8.77
C LYS A 95 -18.14 12.96 7.80
N GLU A 96 -17.89 14.00 7.03
CA GLU A 96 -16.76 14.00 6.10
C GLU A 96 -15.46 13.86 6.85
N GLU A 97 -15.32 14.56 7.95
CA GLU A 97 -14.09 14.47 8.73
C GLU A 97 -13.91 13.08 9.31
N MET A 98 -14.99 12.49 9.80
CA MET A 98 -14.91 11.14 10.34
C MET A 98 -14.52 10.15 9.28
N VAL A 99 -15.07 10.28 8.09
CA VAL A 99 -14.75 9.39 7.00
C VAL A 99 -13.31 9.58 6.55
N CYS A 100 -12.84 10.80 6.52
CA CYS A 100 -11.44 11.07 6.20
C CYS A 100 -10.50 10.41 7.18
N HIS A 101 -10.84 10.45 8.47
CA HIS A 101 -10.04 9.78 9.48
C HIS A 101 -10.02 8.27 9.26
N LEU A 102 -11.16 7.69 8.90
CA LEU A 102 -11.23 6.27 8.62
C LEU A 102 -10.39 5.91 7.40
N LEU A 103 -10.44 6.74 6.37
CA LEU A 103 -9.64 6.51 5.19
C LEU A 103 -8.16 6.58 5.51
N TRP A 104 -7.77 7.53 6.35
CA TRP A 104 -6.38 7.63 6.76
C TRP A 104 -5.94 6.38 7.48
N ALA A 105 -6.77 5.86 8.38
CA ALA A 105 -6.46 4.66 9.12
C ALA A 105 -6.30 3.46 8.18
N LEU A 106 -7.10 3.40 7.13
CA LEU A 106 -7.02 2.31 6.19
C LEU A 106 -5.81 2.41 5.28
N LEU A 107 -5.37 3.63 5.00
CA LEU A 107 -4.23 3.82 4.12
C LEU A 107 -2.90 3.72 4.83
N GLU A 108 -2.90 3.86 6.11
CA GLU A 108 -1.69 3.67 6.90
C GLU A 108 -1.51 2.21 7.23
#